data_cd632f86b90bbee76ff63e75c2123965
#
_entry.id   cd632f86b90bbee76ff63e75c2123965
#
_cell.length_a   1.000
_cell.length_b   1.000
_cell.length_c   1.000
_cell.angle_alpha   90.00
_cell.angle_beta   90.00
_cell.angle_gamma   90.00
#
_symmetry.space_group_name_H-M   'P 1'
#
loop_
_entity.id
_entity.type
_entity.pdbx_description
1 polymer ?
#
loop_
_entity_poly.entity_id
_entity_poly.type
_entity_poly.pdbx_seq_one_letter_code
_entity_poly.pdbx_strand_id
1 'polypeptide(L)'
;MFARVARYEVQPDRTQEAIEAFHDAVAQLEGTNGLEGGYVCVDHEDGAIMSMTLWQNRLAMDESERKAAGLRQEAAKRVEGRVVSVQSLDVAIEIGVGVRS
;
A
#
# COMPACT_ATOMS: atom_id res chain seq x y z
N MET A 1 -8.88 13.88 3.32
CA MET A 1 -8.41 12.54 2.92
C MET A 1 -6.96 12.36 3.31
N PHE A 2 -6.61 11.19 3.75
CA PHE A 2 -5.25 10.85 4.17
C PHE A 2 -4.72 9.70 3.35
N ALA A 3 -3.41 9.62 3.21
CA ALA A 3 -2.73 8.56 2.48
C ALA A 3 -1.69 7.90 3.37
N ARG A 4 -1.63 6.58 3.33
CA ARG A 4 -0.50 5.83 3.88
C ARG A 4 0.33 5.35 2.70
N VAL A 5 1.60 5.73 2.69
CA VAL A 5 2.54 5.35 1.64
C VAL A 5 3.62 4.47 2.26
N ALA A 6 3.75 3.28 1.74
CA ALA A 6 4.78 2.34 2.19
C ALA A 6 5.68 2.00 1.02
N ARG A 7 6.97 1.89 1.29
CA ARG A 7 7.96 1.57 0.27
C ARG A 7 8.68 0.30 0.65
N TYR A 8 8.96 -0.52 -0.36
CA TYR A 8 9.54 -1.85 -0.20
C TYR A 8 10.62 -2.07 -1.24
N GLU A 9 11.52 -2.99 -0.94
CA GLU A 9 12.50 -3.48 -1.90
C GLU A 9 12.43 -4.99 -1.97
N VAL A 10 12.44 -5.52 -3.19
CA VAL A 10 12.54 -6.95 -3.43
C VAL A 10 13.60 -7.18 -4.50
N GLN A 11 14.05 -8.41 -4.67
CA GLN A 11 14.95 -8.75 -5.77
C GLN A 11 14.21 -8.47 -7.09
N PRO A 12 14.88 -7.83 -8.07
CA PRO A 12 14.22 -7.47 -9.33
C PRO A 12 13.55 -8.63 -10.05
N ASP A 13 14.09 -9.83 -9.94
CA ASP A 13 13.53 -11.02 -10.57
C ASP A 13 12.33 -11.60 -9.80
N ARG A 14 11.99 -11.01 -8.65
CA ARG A 14 10.85 -11.47 -7.85
C ARG A 14 9.69 -10.47 -7.81
N THR A 15 9.70 -9.49 -8.67
CA THR A 15 8.65 -8.46 -8.68
C THR A 15 7.27 -9.05 -8.98
N GLN A 16 7.18 -10.05 -9.85
CA GLN A 16 5.90 -10.67 -10.15
C GLN A 16 5.32 -11.43 -8.95
N GLU A 17 6.17 -12.13 -8.22
CA GLU A 17 5.75 -12.80 -6.98
C GLU A 17 5.31 -11.77 -5.93
N ALA A 18 5.99 -10.64 -5.87
CA ALA A 18 5.64 -9.56 -4.98
C ALA A 18 4.27 -8.98 -5.31
N ILE A 19 3.97 -8.79 -6.59
CA ILE A 19 2.64 -8.33 -7.02
C ILE A 19 1.57 -9.28 -6.51
N GLU A 20 1.77 -10.58 -6.63
CA GLU A 20 0.81 -11.58 -6.15
C GLU A 20 0.64 -11.51 -4.64
N ALA A 21 1.74 -11.36 -3.90
CA ALA A 21 1.70 -11.25 -2.45
C ALA A 21 0.93 -10.00 -2.00
N PHE A 22 1.17 -8.87 -2.66
CA PHE A 22 0.46 -7.63 -2.35
C PHE A 22 -1.00 -7.67 -2.79
N HIS A 23 -1.30 -8.37 -3.88
CA HIS A 23 -2.67 -8.57 -4.30
C HIS A 23 -3.47 -9.29 -3.22
N ASP A 24 -2.90 -10.33 -2.63
CA ASP A 24 -3.52 -11.07 -1.53
C ASP A 24 -3.70 -10.20 -0.29
N ALA A 25 -2.70 -9.37 0.02
CA ALA A 25 -2.76 -8.45 1.15
C ALA A 25 -3.88 -7.41 0.96
N VAL A 26 -3.97 -6.84 -0.25
CA VAL A 26 -5.01 -5.86 -0.59
C VAL A 26 -6.40 -6.48 -0.46
N ALA A 27 -6.56 -7.72 -0.90
CA ALA A 27 -7.84 -8.41 -0.80
C ALA A 27 -8.31 -8.50 0.66
N GLN A 28 -7.39 -8.66 1.60
CA GLN A 28 -7.71 -8.71 3.03
C GLN A 28 -7.99 -7.33 3.62
N LEU A 29 -7.52 -6.28 2.97
CA LEU A 29 -7.73 -4.90 3.43
C LEU A 29 -9.03 -4.31 2.89
N GLU A 30 -9.52 -4.81 1.75
CA GLU A 30 -10.75 -4.32 1.14
C GLU A 30 -11.92 -4.41 2.13
N GLY A 31 -12.80 -3.43 2.08
CA GLY A 31 -13.95 -3.35 2.99
C GLY A 31 -13.63 -2.79 4.36
N THR A 32 -12.37 -2.45 4.62
CA THR A 32 -12.00 -1.80 5.89
C THR A 32 -12.66 -0.43 5.96
N ASN A 33 -13.25 -0.12 7.10
CA ASN A 33 -13.95 1.14 7.30
C ASN A 33 -13.05 2.34 7.01
N GLY A 34 -13.54 3.23 6.14
CA GLY A 34 -12.82 4.45 5.78
C GLY A 34 -11.80 4.31 4.67
N LEU A 35 -11.57 3.11 4.17
CA LEU A 35 -10.67 2.89 3.03
C LEU A 35 -11.37 3.35 1.74
N GLU A 36 -10.75 4.30 1.03
CA GLU A 36 -11.30 4.88 -0.19
C GLU A 36 -10.74 4.25 -1.45
N GLY A 37 -9.54 3.67 -1.37
CA GLY A 37 -8.88 3.08 -2.52
C GLY A 37 -7.38 3.07 -2.35
N GLY A 38 -6.67 2.78 -3.41
CA GLY A 38 -5.21 2.78 -3.36
C GLY A 38 -4.57 2.19 -4.59
N TYR A 39 -3.25 2.13 -4.55
CA TYR A 39 -2.44 1.61 -5.64
C TYR A 39 -1.24 0.86 -5.08
N VAL A 40 -0.80 -0.14 -5.82
CA VAL A 40 0.52 -0.75 -5.62
C VAL A 40 1.27 -0.56 -6.93
N CYS A 41 2.41 0.12 -6.85
CA CYS A 41 3.22 0.44 -8.02
C CYS A 41 4.55 -0.29 -7.91
N VAL A 42 5.05 -0.76 -9.03
CA VAL A 42 6.25 -1.60 -9.08
C VAL A 42 7.21 -1.09 -10.14
N ASP A 43 8.48 -0.97 -9.77
CA ASP A 43 9.56 -0.77 -10.72
C ASP A 43 10.23 -2.13 -10.94
N HIS A 44 9.99 -2.73 -12.11
CA HIS A 44 10.49 -4.06 -12.40
C HIS A 44 12.00 -4.12 -12.60
N GLU A 45 12.63 -2.98 -12.88
CA GLU A 45 14.07 -2.96 -13.12
C GLU A 45 14.87 -3.04 -11.83
N ASP A 46 14.49 -2.30 -10.81
CA ASP A 46 15.26 -2.26 -9.57
C ASP A 46 14.59 -2.92 -8.37
N GLY A 47 13.36 -3.40 -8.52
CA GLY A 47 12.66 -4.09 -7.43
C GLY A 47 12.04 -3.15 -6.40
N ALA A 48 11.91 -1.86 -6.72
CA ALA A 48 11.24 -0.92 -5.83
C ALA A 48 9.74 -1.06 -5.94
N ILE A 49 9.07 -1.09 -4.80
CA ILE A 49 7.61 -1.18 -4.73
C ILE A 49 7.09 -0.08 -3.82
N MET A 50 5.97 0.49 -4.19
CA MET A 50 5.28 1.49 -3.37
C MET A 50 3.82 1.10 -3.27
N SER A 51 3.28 1.06 -2.05
CA SER A 51 1.83 0.95 -1.86
C SER A 51 1.31 2.27 -1.31
N MET A 52 0.15 2.69 -1.82
CA MET A 52 -0.54 3.88 -1.34
C MET A 52 -1.97 3.48 -1.06
N THR A 53 -2.43 3.68 0.17
CA THR A 53 -3.83 3.50 0.53
C THR A 53 -4.41 4.85 0.91
N LEU A 54 -5.63 5.11 0.44
CA LEU A 54 -6.32 6.38 0.67
C LEU A 54 -7.44 6.17 1.68
N TRP A 55 -7.52 7.07 2.65
CA TRP A 55 -8.41 6.95 3.80
C TRP A 55 -9.29 8.18 3.93
N GLN A 56 -10.54 7.96 4.31
CA GLN A 56 -11.52 9.03 4.48
C GLN A 56 -11.08 10.06 5.51
N ASN A 57 -10.52 9.58 6.62
CA ASN A 57 -10.02 10.44 7.68
C ASN A 57 -8.88 9.76 8.42
N ARG A 58 -8.21 10.52 9.28
CA ARG A 58 -7.05 10.05 10.01
C ARG A 58 -7.39 8.93 10.99
N LEU A 59 -8.54 9.03 11.65
CA LEU A 59 -8.95 8.03 12.62
C LEU A 59 -9.06 6.64 11.97
N ALA A 60 -9.73 6.55 10.83
CA ALA A 60 -9.87 5.30 10.09
C ALA A 60 -8.50 4.74 9.70
N MET A 61 -7.61 5.61 9.22
CA MET A 61 -6.25 5.21 8.86
C MET A 61 -5.49 4.67 10.07
N ASP A 62 -5.55 5.37 11.20
CA ASP A 62 -4.84 4.96 12.42
C ASP A 62 -5.40 3.65 13.00
N GLU A 63 -6.71 3.48 12.99
CA GLU A 63 -7.36 2.26 13.48
C GLU A 63 -7.00 1.04 12.65
N SER A 64 -6.74 1.22 11.37
CA SER A 64 -6.37 0.13 10.47
C SER A 64 -4.90 -0.26 10.56
N GLU A 65 -4.06 0.54 11.21
CA GLU A 65 -2.60 0.39 11.14
C GLU A 65 -2.10 -0.97 11.63
N ARG A 66 -2.65 -1.49 12.72
CA ARG A 66 -2.21 -2.80 13.23
C ARG A 66 -2.42 -3.90 12.19
N LYS A 67 -3.59 -3.94 11.57
CA LYS A 67 -3.90 -4.92 10.54
C LYS A 67 -3.04 -4.69 9.30
N ALA A 68 -2.96 -3.45 8.86
CA ALA A 68 -2.19 -3.09 7.67
C ALA A 68 -0.70 -3.39 7.84
N ALA A 69 -0.14 -3.12 9.02
CA ALA A 69 1.26 -3.42 9.31
C ALA A 69 1.52 -4.93 9.22
N GLY A 70 0.63 -5.74 9.77
CA GLY A 70 0.74 -7.19 9.68
C GLY A 70 0.72 -7.69 8.25
N LEU A 71 -0.19 -7.15 7.44
CA LEU A 71 -0.29 -7.52 6.02
C LEU A 71 0.95 -7.12 5.23
N ARG A 72 1.51 -5.94 5.50
CA ARG A 72 2.75 -5.47 4.85
C ARG A 72 3.92 -6.38 5.17
N GLN A 73 4.08 -6.71 6.44
CA GLN A 73 5.18 -7.57 6.88
C GLN A 73 5.06 -8.96 6.28
N GLU A 74 3.88 -9.52 6.26
CA GLU A 74 3.64 -10.83 5.67
C GLU A 74 3.94 -10.84 4.17
N ALA A 75 3.46 -9.83 3.45
CA ALA A 75 3.70 -9.74 2.01
C ALA A 75 5.20 -9.62 1.70
N ALA A 76 5.91 -8.76 2.44
CA ALA A 76 7.35 -8.58 2.26
C ALA A 76 8.11 -9.87 2.58
N LYS A 77 7.77 -10.51 3.69
CA LYS A 77 8.44 -11.74 4.14
C LYS A 77 8.25 -12.87 3.12
N ARG A 78 7.07 -12.97 2.55
CA ARG A 78 6.73 -14.02 1.57
C ARG A 78 7.65 -14.02 0.36
N VAL A 79 8.18 -12.87 -0.02
CA VAL A 79 9.07 -12.71 -1.17
C VAL A 79 10.49 -12.32 -0.76
N GLU A 80 10.81 -12.47 0.51
CA GLU A 80 12.12 -12.12 1.07
C GLU A 80 12.48 -10.67 0.79
N GLY A 81 11.47 -9.81 0.79
CA GLY A 81 11.64 -8.38 0.60
C GLY A 81 11.77 -7.64 1.92
N ARG A 82 11.87 -6.34 1.83
CA ARG A 82 12.09 -5.46 2.98
C ARG A 82 11.15 -4.28 2.93
N VAL A 83 10.56 -3.92 4.08
CA VAL A 83 9.81 -2.69 4.23
C VAL A 83 10.83 -1.58 4.48
N VAL A 84 10.90 -0.61 3.57
CA VAL A 84 11.87 0.49 3.65
C VAL A 84 11.34 1.63 4.51
N SER A 85 10.09 2.03 4.27
CA SER A 85 9.49 3.14 5.00
C SER A 85 7.98 3.06 4.97
N VAL A 86 7.35 3.69 5.95
CA VAL A 86 5.89 3.86 6.00
C VAL A 86 5.63 5.29 6.44
N GLN A 87 4.83 6.01 5.69
CA GLN A 87 4.48 7.40 5.99
C GLN A 87 2.97 7.58 5.96
N SER A 88 2.49 8.43 6.86
CA SER A 88 1.10 8.88 6.88
C SER A 88 1.09 10.34 6.44
N LEU A 89 0.33 10.65 5.42
CA LEU A 89 0.35 11.96 4.77
C LEU A 89 -1.07 12.51 4.64
N ASP A 90 -1.20 13.82 4.77
CA ASP A 90 -2.44 14.51 4.45
C ASP A 90 -2.47 14.72 2.94
N VAL A 91 -3.58 14.37 2.28
CA VAL A 91 -3.73 14.63 0.85
C VAL A 91 -4.11 16.10 0.67
N ALA A 92 -3.15 16.91 0.27
CA ALA A 92 -3.34 18.35 0.13
C ALA A 92 -4.06 18.73 -1.16
N ILE A 93 -3.80 18.01 -2.26
CA ILE A 93 -4.34 18.32 -3.59
C ILE A 93 -4.66 17.02 -4.32
N GLU A 94 -5.83 16.93 -4.91
CA GLU A 94 -6.18 15.85 -5.82
C GLU A 94 -6.15 16.38 -7.25
N ILE A 95 -5.60 15.61 -8.18
CA ILE A 95 -5.50 16.01 -9.58
C ILE A 95 -6.21 14.97 -10.43
N GLY A 96 -7.42 15.27 -10.84
CA GLY A 96 -8.16 14.47 -11.81
C GLY A 96 -8.56 13.05 -11.39
N VAL A 97 -7.96 12.52 -10.35
CA VAL A 97 -8.24 11.17 -9.86
C VAL A 97 -9.55 11.21 -9.11
N GLY A 98 -10.46 10.31 -9.45
CA GLY A 98 -11.76 10.30 -8.78
C GLY A 98 -12.75 11.35 -9.28
N VAL A 99 -12.33 12.25 -10.16
CA VAL A 99 -13.25 13.17 -10.80
C VAL A 99 -13.95 12.39 -11.90
N ARG A 100 -15.17 12.00 -11.61
CA ARG A 100 -16.02 11.26 -12.56
C ARG A 100 -17.32 11.99 -12.72
N SER A 101 -17.76 11.99 -13.90
CA SER A 101 -19.07 12.55 -14.19
C SER A 101 -20.00 11.46 -14.60
#